data_9a61d5297a6b28f54b39d291a2c73c63
#
_entry.id   9a61d5297a6b28f54b39d291a2c73c63
#
_cell.length_a   1.000
_cell.length_b   1.000
_cell.length_c   1.000
_cell.angle_alpha   90.00
_cell.angle_beta   90.00
_cell.angle_gamma   90.00
#
_symmetry.space_group_name_H-M   'P 1'
#
loop_
_entity.id
_entity.type
_entity.pdbx_description
1 polymer ?
#
loop_
_entity_poly.entity_id
_entity_poly.type
_entity_poly.pdbx_seq_one_letter_code
_entity_poly.pdbx_strand_id
1 'polypeptide(L)'
;GGSTYKIAIVLYVLKDSPAEEAGLKRGDWILGVIGSLGSIQDYDVLRSGGSVSLQLGKEIGNTKGFVSTRRVTLNASRTVEDTPFLKDSVYTYGNKRIGYLMYNHFASGPDEYDYSDTSYNLYLQQLFEKFKSRNVNEFVLDLRYNGGGLVNCAQLLASLLVRENVLGEPLCIMEYNDKNSNKNETLPLLKTTEVMAGNLNLQRLFVLTGSTTASASELII
;
A
#
# COMPACT_ATOMS: atom_id res chain seq x y z
N GLY A 1 21.68 6.54 -32.12
CA GLY A 1 21.10 6.99 -30.88
C GLY A 1 19.77 6.29 -30.70
N GLY A 2 19.66 5.39 -29.72
CA GLY A 2 18.40 4.73 -29.40
C GLY A 2 17.48 5.71 -28.66
N SER A 3 16.25 5.88 -29.13
CA SER A 3 15.23 6.62 -28.39
C SER A 3 14.81 5.79 -27.18
N THR A 4 14.99 6.34 -25.98
CA THR A 4 14.51 5.70 -24.75
C THR A 4 13.03 6.08 -24.59
N TYR A 5 12.14 5.12 -24.80
CA TYR A 5 10.72 5.30 -24.51
C TYR A 5 10.48 5.01 -23.02
N LYS A 6 9.74 5.88 -22.35
CA LYS A 6 9.24 5.61 -21.00
C LYS A 6 7.86 4.98 -21.11
N ILE A 7 7.71 3.85 -20.46
CA ILE A 7 6.44 3.13 -20.31
C ILE A 7 6.14 3.01 -18.82
N ALA A 8 4.90 2.90 -18.46
CA ALA A 8 4.46 2.72 -17.09
C ALA A 8 3.58 1.48 -16.96
N ILE A 9 3.57 0.88 -15.78
CA ILE A 9 2.63 -0.18 -15.42
C ILE A 9 1.69 0.32 -14.33
N VAL A 10 0.41 0.00 -14.46
CA VAL A 10 -0.59 0.30 -13.43
C VAL A 10 -0.39 -0.65 -12.27
N LEU A 11 0.00 -0.13 -11.11
CA LEU A 11 0.19 -0.91 -9.89
C LEU A 11 -1.14 -1.18 -9.19
N TYR A 12 -1.99 -0.17 -9.09
CA TYR A 12 -3.35 -0.24 -8.59
C TYR A 12 -4.18 0.93 -9.15
N VAL A 13 -5.48 0.90 -8.94
CA VAL A 13 -6.43 1.92 -9.38
C VAL A 13 -7.25 2.32 -8.16
N LEU A 14 -7.34 3.62 -7.89
CA LEU A 14 -8.15 4.14 -6.81
C LEU A 14 -9.64 4.02 -7.15
N LYS A 15 -10.43 3.63 -6.17
CA LYS A 15 -11.88 3.56 -6.29
C LYS A 15 -12.46 4.95 -6.61
N ASP A 16 -13.53 5.00 -7.38
CA ASP A 16 -14.23 6.22 -7.79
C ASP A 16 -13.35 7.21 -8.57
N SER A 17 -12.20 6.76 -9.10
CA SER A 17 -11.28 7.58 -9.90
C SER A 17 -11.64 7.56 -11.38
N PRO A 18 -11.22 8.59 -12.17
CA PRO A 18 -11.33 8.56 -13.63
C PRO A 18 -10.63 7.35 -14.27
N ALA A 19 -9.60 6.82 -13.63
CA ALA A 19 -8.89 5.63 -14.05
C ALA A 19 -9.76 4.37 -13.91
N GLU A 20 -10.50 4.23 -12.81
CA GLU A 20 -11.45 3.14 -12.62
C GLU A 20 -12.60 3.22 -13.62
N GLU A 21 -13.18 4.40 -13.81
CA GLU A 21 -14.25 4.64 -14.80
C GLU A 21 -13.82 4.27 -16.22
N ALA A 22 -12.56 4.56 -16.58
CA ALA A 22 -11.99 4.18 -17.87
C ALA A 22 -11.66 2.68 -17.97
N GLY A 23 -11.84 1.94 -16.88
CA GLY A 23 -11.60 0.50 -16.82
C GLY A 23 -10.12 0.12 -16.84
N LEU A 24 -9.24 1.00 -16.33
CA LEU A 24 -7.85 0.62 -16.05
C LEU A 24 -7.81 -0.45 -14.97
N LYS A 25 -6.83 -1.35 -15.10
CA LYS A 25 -6.63 -2.44 -14.15
C LYS A 25 -5.16 -2.58 -13.82
N ARG A 26 -4.89 -3.12 -12.63
CA ARG A 26 -3.54 -3.55 -12.26
C ARG A 26 -2.94 -4.44 -13.35
N GLY A 27 -1.70 -4.13 -13.73
CA GLY A 27 -0.97 -4.85 -14.77
C GLY A 27 -1.17 -4.30 -16.19
N ASP A 28 -2.04 -3.32 -16.40
CA ASP A 28 -2.10 -2.61 -17.67
C ASP A 28 -0.81 -1.83 -17.89
N TRP A 29 -0.21 -2.00 -19.06
CA TRP A 29 0.94 -1.22 -19.49
C TRP A 29 0.48 0.03 -20.23
N ILE A 30 0.96 1.19 -19.83
CA ILE A 30 0.75 2.47 -20.51
C ILE A 30 1.95 2.69 -21.43
N LEU A 31 1.72 2.60 -22.74
CA LEU A 31 2.77 2.75 -23.75
C LEU A 31 2.97 4.20 -24.19
N GLY A 32 2.02 5.08 -23.91
CA GLY A 32 2.11 6.49 -24.22
C GLY A 32 0.78 7.22 -24.10
N VAL A 33 0.85 8.55 -24.19
CA VAL A 33 -0.29 9.46 -24.25
C VAL A 33 -0.59 9.74 -25.73
N ILE A 34 -1.84 9.64 -26.14
CA ILE A 34 -2.25 9.86 -27.52
C ILE A 34 -2.23 11.35 -27.82
N GLY A 35 -1.55 11.74 -28.91
CA GLY A 35 -1.37 13.15 -29.31
C GLY A 35 -0.03 13.75 -28.85
N SER A 36 0.77 12.98 -28.12
CA SER A 36 2.13 13.32 -27.71
C SER A 36 3.14 12.30 -28.25
N LEU A 37 4.34 12.74 -28.59
CA LEU A 37 5.35 11.91 -29.27
C LEU A 37 6.28 11.18 -28.27
N GLY A 38 5.71 10.45 -27.32
CA GLY A 38 6.46 9.48 -26.49
C GLY A 38 7.66 10.07 -25.73
N SER A 39 7.51 11.23 -25.09
CA SER A 39 8.55 11.88 -24.29
C SER A 39 8.25 11.88 -22.80
N ILE A 40 9.24 12.26 -21.98
CA ILE A 40 9.03 12.51 -20.52
C ILE A 40 7.87 13.46 -20.25
N GLN A 41 7.58 14.39 -21.16
CA GLN A 41 6.49 15.35 -21.09
C GLN A 41 5.10 14.70 -21.04
N ASP A 42 4.96 13.44 -21.45
CA ASP A 42 3.71 12.71 -21.39
C ASP A 42 3.24 12.44 -19.96
N TYR A 43 4.17 12.29 -19.02
CA TYR A 43 3.85 12.15 -17.60
C TYR A 43 3.40 13.48 -16.97
N ASP A 44 3.90 14.59 -17.45
CA ASP A 44 3.45 15.91 -17.01
C ASP A 44 2.01 16.16 -17.47
N VAL A 45 1.62 15.64 -18.63
CA VAL A 45 0.21 15.67 -19.08
C VAL A 45 -0.69 14.87 -18.14
N LEU A 46 -0.25 13.71 -17.64
CA LEU A 46 -0.99 12.95 -16.64
C LEU A 46 -1.17 13.71 -15.33
N ARG A 47 -0.17 14.50 -14.93
CA ARG A 47 -0.21 15.33 -13.72
C ARG A 47 -1.00 16.62 -13.89
N SER A 48 -1.23 17.08 -15.12
CA SER A 48 -1.94 18.34 -15.39
C SER A 48 -3.41 18.33 -14.97
N GLY A 49 -3.95 17.14 -14.71
CA GLY A 49 -5.33 16.97 -14.26
C GLY A 49 -6.39 17.10 -15.36
N GLY A 50 -6.01 17.36 -16.60
CA GLY A 50 -6.92 17.40 -17.74
C GLY A 50 -7.37 16.02 -18.21
N SER A 51 -8.34 15.98 -19.13
CA SER A 51 -8.71 14.73 -19.82
C SER A 51 -7.56 14.27 -20.71
N VAL A 52 -7.27 12.97 -20.70
CA VAL A 52 -6.14 12.38 -21.42
C VAL A 52 -6.50 11.02 -22.03
N SER A 53 -6.02 10.77 -23.26
CA SER A 53 -6.16 9.47 -23.90
C SER A 53 -4.86 8.71 -23.86
N LEU A 54 -4.92 7.43 -23.40
CA LEU A 54 -3.79 6.55 -23.22
C LEU A 54 -3.81 5.41 -24.23
N GLN A 55 -2.64 5.07 -24.77
CA GLN A 55 -2.42 3.82 -25.46
C GLN A 55 -1.97 2.75 -24.48
N LEU A 56 -2.76 1.73 -24.29
CA LEU A 56 -2.41 0.58 -23.47
C LEU A 56 -1.77 -0.53 -24.30
N GLY A 57 -1.03 -1.40 -23.64
CA GLY A 57 -0.37 -2.53 -24.24
C GLY A 57 -0.17 -3.70 -23.29
N LYS A 58 0.49 -4.71 -23.81
CA LYS A 58 0.97 -5.86 -23.03
C LYS A 58 2.36 -6.25 -23.49
N GLU A 59 3.12 -6.83 -22.58
CA GLU A 59 4.43 -7.39 -22.87
C GLU A 59 4.34 -8.62 -23.78
N ILE A 60 5.29 -8.75 -24.72
CA ILE A 60 5.35 -9.88 -25.64
C ILE A 60 6.40 -10.89 -25.14
N GLY A 61 5.94 -11.90 -24.40
CA GLY A 61 6.79 -13.00 -23.93
C GLY A 61 8.10 -12.50 -23.29
N ASN A 62 9.22 -13.19 -23.58
CA ASN A 62 10.54 -12.87 -23.02
C ASN A 62 11.35 -11.84 -23.83
N THR A 63 10.76 -11.14 -24.79
CA THR A 63 11.47 -10.31 -25.77
C THR A 63 11.69 -8.87 -25.36
N LYS A 64 11.28 -8.45 -24.16
CA LYS A 64 11.26 -7.04 -23.71
C LYS A 64 10.51 -6.08 -24.67
N GLY A 65 9.63 -6.63 -25.51
CA GLY A 65 8.80 -5.88 -26.44
C GLY A 65 7.38 -5.70 -25.91
N PHE A 66 6.68 -4.70 -26.45
CA PHE A 66 5.28 -4.42 -26.13
C PHE A 66 4.44 -4.38 -27.39
N VAL A 67 3.20 -4.87 -27.30
CA VAL A 67 2.18 -4.74 -28.34
C VAL A 67 1.06 -3.87 -27.83
N SER A 68 0.64 -2.90 -28.65
CA SER A 68 -0.54 -2.09 -28.38
C SER A 68 -1.81 -2.95 -28.32
N THR A 69 -2.67 -2.70 -27.35
CA THR A 69 -3.92 -3.44 -27.17
C THR A 69 -5.13 -2.54 -27.38
N ARG A 70 -5.42 -1.66 -26.45
CA ARG A 70 -6.60 -0.79 -26.48
C ARG A 70 -6.25 0.65 -26.14
N ARG A 71 -7.13 1.57 -26.50
CA ARG A 71 -7.09 2.96 -26.06
C ARG A 71 -8.12 3.18 -24.97
N VAL A 72 -7.79 4.03 -24.00
CA VAL A 72 -8.71 4.49 -22.98
C VAL A 72 -8.60 6.00 -22.85
N THR A 73 -9.71 6.65 -22.55
CA THR A 73 -9.73 8.09 -22.26
C THR A 73 -10.08 8.25 -20.79
N LEU A 74 -9.21 8.92 -20.06
CA LEU A 74 -9.45 9.35 -18.69
C LEU A 74 -10.16 10.70 -18.74
N ASN A 75 -11.23 10.84 -17.99
CA ASN A 75 -11.83 12.15 -17.72
C ASN A 75 -10.86 13.03 -16.92
N ALA A 76 -11.15 14.34 -16.84
CA ALA A 76 -10.38 15.23 -15.99
C ALA A 76 -10.30 14.70 -14.55
N SER A 77 -9.16 14.96 -13.90
CA SER A 77 -8.92 14.53 -12.52
C SER A 77 -9.92 15.16 -11.57
N ARG A 78 -10.23 14.45 -10.52
CA ARG A 78 -10.98 14.90 -9.36
C ARG A 78 -10.34 14.39 -8.09
N THR A 79 -10.62 15.01 -6.96
CA THR A 79 -10.21 14.50 -5.67
C THR A 79 -10.93 13.18 -5.39
N VAL A 80 -10.17 12.16 -5.10
CA VAL A 80 -10.64 10.85 -4.63
C VAL A 80 -9.87 10.48 -3.36
N GLU A 81 -10.48 9.71 -2.50
CA GLU A 81 -9.82 9.24 -1.29
C GLU A 81 -8.76 8.19 -1.65
N ASP A 82 -7.52 8.44 -1.24
CA ASP A 82 -6.42 7.46 -1.34
C ASP A 82 -6.23 6.78 0.00
N THR A 83 -7.11 5.84 0.32
CA THR A 83 -7.00 5.09 1.57
C THR A 83 -5.86 4.09 1.52
N PRO A 84 -5.17 3.83 2.64
CA PRO A 84 -4.13 2.81 2.69
C PRO A 84 -4.65 1.38 2.52
N PHE A 85 -5.97 1.18 2.60
CA PHE A 85 -6.64 -0.14 2.60
C PHE A 85 -7.20 -0.48 1.23
N LEU A 86 -6.34 -0.91 0.30
CA LEU A 86 -6.79 -1.19 -1.07
C LEU A 86 -7.64 -2.44 -1.20
N LYS A 87 -7.37 -3.45 -0.39
CA LYS A 87 -8.11 -4.71 -0.41
C LYS A 87 -7.95 -5.46 0.89
N ASP A 88 -9.06 -5.89 1.45
CA ASP A 88 -9.11 -6.87 2.54
C ASP A 88 -9.96 -8.08 2.13
N SER A 89 -9.61 -9.24 2.66
CA SER A 89 -10.37 -10.47 2.41
C SER A 89 -10.05 -11.54 3.46
N VAL A 90 -10.97 -12.49 3.61
CA VAL A 90 -10.72 -13.71 4.36
C VAL A 90 -10.99 -14.92 3.47
N TYR A 91 -9.96 -15.75 3.29
CA TYR A 91 -10.04 -16.98 2.53
C TYR A 91 -10.09 -18.18 3.46
N THR A 92 -10.77 -19.23 3.03
CA THR A 92 -10.84 -20.50 3.78
C THR A 92 -10.17 -21.60 2.98
N TYR A 93 -9.22 -22.29 3.61
CA TYR A 93 -8.57 -23.48 3.05
C TYR A 93 -8.39 -24.53 4.14
N GLY A 94 -9.19 -25.57 4.09
CA GLY A 94 -9.26 -26.57 5.16
C GLY A 94 -9.65 -25.92 6.48
N ASN A 95 -8.84 -26.10 7.51
CA ASN A 95 -9.01 -25.50 8.85
C ASN A 95 -8.40 -24.09 8.96
N LYS A 96 -7.83 -23.56 7.87
CA LYS A 96 -7.21 -22.24 7.86
C LYS A 96 -8.21 -21.16 7.46
N ARG A 97 -8.18 -20.08 8.20
CA ARG A 97 -8.85 -18.81 7.92
C ARG A 97 -7.75 -17.79 7.64
N ILE A 98 -7.50 -17.52 6.36
CA ILE A 98 -6.39 -16.69 5.91
C ILE A 98 -6.90 -15.28 5.71
N GLY A 99 -6.49 -14.35 6.59
CA GLY A 99 -6.67 -12.92 6.37
C GLY A 99 -5.72 -12.43 5.29
N TYR A 100 -6.16 -11.51 4.47
CA TYR A 100 -5.37 -10.80 3.48
C TYR A 100 -5.64 -9.32 3.60
N LEU A 101 -4.59 -8.52 3.66
CA LEU A 101 -4.67 -7.06 3.62
C LEU A 101 -3.61 -6.54 2.67
N MET A 102 -4.02 -5.77 1.67
CA MET A 102 -3.14 -4.95 0.84
C MET A 102 -3.13 -3.54 1.42
N TYR A 103 -1.98 -3.15 1.98
CA TYR A 103 -1.76 -1.91 2.73
C TYR A 103 -0.69 -1.07 2.06
N ASN A 104 -1.06 0.09 1.51
CA ASN A 104 -0.21 0.82 0.55
C ASN A 104 0.68 1.87 1.17
N HIS A 105 0.30 2.46 2.30
CA HIS A 105 1.12 3.45 3.00
C HIS A 105 0.73 3.54 4.46
N PHE A 106 1.65 3.98 5.30
CA PHE A 106 1.43 4.15 6.73
C PHE A 106 1.02 5.59 7.00
N ALA A 107 -0.30 5.85 7.03
CA ALA A 107 -0.91 7.14 7.35
C ALA A 107 -1.93 6.99 8.48
N SER A 108 -2.03 7.99 9.35
CA SER A 108 -3.00 8.02 10.44
C SER A 108 -4.38 8.54 10.02
N GLY A 109 -4.41 9.39 8.99
CA GLY A 109 -5.59 10.01 8.40
C GLY A 109 -5.36 10.40 6.94
N PRO A 110 -6.35 10.98 6.24
CA PRO A 110 -6.29 11.34 4.83
C PRO A 110 -5.35 12.52 4.52
N ASP A 111 -5.06 13.39 5.49
CA ASP A 111 -4.09 14.48 5.34
C ASP A 111 -2.76 14.06 5.95
N GLU A 112 -1.72 13.93 5.12
CA GLU A 112 -0.38 13.52 5.56
C GLU A 112 0.29 14.52 6.52
N TYR A 113 -0.22 15.74 6.61
CA TYR A 113 0.27 16.80 7.50
C TYR A 113 -0.55 16.97 8.78
N ASP A 114 -1.74 16.36 8.86
CA ASP A 114 -2.57 16.36 10.08
C ASP A 114 -2.34 15.09 10.91
N TYR A 115 -1.33 15.13 11.76
CA TYR A 115 -1.00 14.03 12.67
C TYR A 115 -2.03 13.84 13.80
N SER A 116 -2.99 14.76 13.97
CA SER A 116 -4.08 14.64 14.95
C SER A 116 -5.24 13.77 14.44
N ASP A 117 -5.39 13.64 13.12
CA ASP A 117 -6.35 12.73 12.52
C ASP A 117 -5.86 11.29 12.62
N THR A 118 -6.61 10.47 13.34
CA THR A 118 -6.32 9.04 13.54
C THR A 118 -7.38 8.13 12.92
N SER A 119 -8.16 8.65 11.98
CA SER A 119 -9.28 7.94 11.37
C SER A 119 -8.87 6.63 10.69
N TYR A 120 -7.71 6.61 10.02
CA TYR A 120 -7.19 5.38 9.41
C TYR A 120 -6.69 4.37 10.44
N ASN A 121 -6.10 4.83 11.55
CA ASN A 121 -5.71 3.95 12.64
C ASN A 121 -6.94 3.29 13.30
N LEU A 122 -8.01 4.05 13.51
CA LEU A 122 -9.28 3.51 14.02
C LEU A 122 -9.90 2.50 13.06
N TYR A 123 -9.90 2.81 11.75
CA TYR A 123 -10.39 1.88 10.74
C TYR A 123 -9.56 0.58 10.72
N LEU A 124 -8.22 0.69 10.84
CA LEU A 124 -7.33 -0.48 10.91
C LEU A 124 -7.69 -1.37 12.10
N GLN A 125 -7.89 -0.79 13.29
CA GLN A 125 -8.31 -1.54 14.48
C GLN A 125 -9.64 -2.27 14.26
N GLN A 126 -10.66 -1.58 13.75
CA GLN A 126 -11.97 -2.17 13.44
C GLN A 126 -11.86 -3.30 12.40
N LEU A 127 -11.01 -3.13 11.38
CA LEU A 127 -10.75 -4.16 10.38
C LEU A 127 -10.14 -5.41 11.01
N PHE A 128 -9.20 -5.24 11.94
CA PHE A 128 -8.58 -6.36 12.65
C PHE A 128 -9.53 -7.03 13.64
N GLU A 129 -10.42 -6.29 14.31
CA GLU A 129 -11.52 -6.88 15.10
C GLU A 129 -12.43 -7.75 14.22
N LYS A 130 -12.75 -7.28 13.01
CA LYS A 130 -13.48 -8.06 12.01
C LYS A 130 -12.74 -9.32 11.57
N PHE A 131 -11.42 -9.26 11.35
CA PHE A 131 -10.62 -10.47 11.08
C PHE A 131 -10.65 -11.45 12.26
N LYS A 132 -10.49 -10.94 13.48
CA LYS A 132 -10.55 -11.75 14.71
C LYS A 132 -11.90 -12.42 14.90
N SER A 133 -13.02 -11.69 14.69
CA SER A 133 -14.38 -12.25 14.78
C SER A 133 -14.64 -13.35 13.73
N ARG A 134 -13.91 -13.35 12.63
CA ARG A 134 -13.94 -14.39 11.58
C ARG A 134 -12.95 -15.53 11.83
N ASN A 135 -12.31 -15.57 13.00
CA ASN A 135 -11.33 -16.58 13.41
C ASN A 135 -10.16 -16.70 12.45
N VAL A 136 -9.63 -15.56 11.95
CA VAL A 136 -8.41 -15.54 11.14
C VAL A 136 -7.26 -16.09 12.00
N ASN A 137 -6.56 -17.10 11.49
CA ASN A 137 -5.46 -17.79 12.16
C ASN A 137 -4.17 -17.85 11.34
N GLU A 138 -4.21 -17.37 10.11
CA GLU A 138 -3.07 -17.13 9.23
C GLU A 138 -3.27 -15.77 8.55
N PHE A 139 -2.19 -15.10 8.18
CA PHE A 139 -2.31 -13.77 7.56
C PHE A 139 -1.30 -13.54 6.46
N VAL A 140 -1.75 -12.87 5.39
CA VAL A 140 -0.92 -12.37 4.31
C VAL A 140 -1.05 -10.86 4.29
N LEU A 141 0.03 -10.17 4.60
CA LEU A 141 0.16 -8.72 4.50
C LEU A 141 0.88 -8.36 3.19
N ASP A 142 0.21 -7.61 2.33
CA ASP A 142 0.76 -7.21 1.04
C ASP A 142 1.26 -5.76 1.11
N LEU A 143 2.58 -5.61 1.22
CA LEU A 143 3.31 -4.35 1.24
C LEU A 143 4.07 -4.08 -0.07
N ARG A 144 3.77 -4.80 -1.14
CA ARG A 144 4.54 -4.70 -2.41
C ARG A 144 4.61 -3.28 -2.97
N TYR A 145 3.63 -2.44 -2.68
CA TYR A 145 3.56 -1.05 -3.14
C TYR A 145 3.66 -0.04 -2.00
N ASN A 146 3.99 -0.49 -0.80
CA ASN A 146 4.08 0.36 0.39
C ASN A 146 5.50 0.91 0.54
N GLY A 147 5.67 2.19 0.28
CA GLY A 147 6.93 2.92 0.43
C GLY A 147 7.24 3.39 1.86
N GLY A 148 6.39 3.03 2.83
CA GLY A 148 6.56 3.45 4.22
C GLY A 148 5.51 4.45 4.69
N GLY A 149 5.90 5.39 5.52
CA GLY A 149 5.09 6.43 6.15
C GLY A 149 5.33 6.55 7.64
N LEU A 150 4.29 6.73 8.43
CA LEU A 150 4.37 6.97 9.87
C LEU A 150 4.77 5.70 10.65
N VAL A 151 5.80 5.82 11.47
CA VAL A 151 6.33 4.72 12.31
C VAL A 151 5.29 4.24 13.33
N ASN A 152 4.50 5.15 13.91
CA ASN A 152 3.45 4.80 14.87
C ASN A 152 2.31 3.97 14.22
N CYS A 153 2.04 4.17 12.92
CA CYS A 153 1.08 3.33 12.19
C CYS A 153 1.65 1.92 11.94
N ALA A 154 2.94 1.81 11.65
CA ALA A 154 3.63 0.51 11.57
C ALA A 154 3.66 -0.20 12.93
N GLN A 155 3.93 0.53 14.00
CA GLN A 155 3.87 0.02 15.38
C GLN A 155 2.47 -0.55 15.71
N LEU A 156 1.40 0.18 15.33
CA LEU A 156 0.02 -0.29 15.53
C LEU A 156 -0.23 -1.58 14.75
N LEU A 157 0.12 -1.61 13.45
CA LEU A 157 -0.08 -2.79 12.62
C LEU A 157 0.71 -4.00 13.13
N ALA A 158 1.99 -3.81 13.51
CA ALA A 158 2.80 -4.86 14.11
C ALA A 158 2.13 -5.44 15.36
N SER A 159 1.63 -4.55 16.23
CA SER A 159 0.96 -4.95 17.48
C SER A 159 -0.32 -5.74 17.26
N LEU A 160 -1.04 -5.49 16.17
CA LEU A 160 -2.23 -6.24 15.79
C LEU A 160 -1.92 -7.64 15.22
N LEU A 161 -0.72 -7.85 14.68
CA LEU A 161 -0.32 -9.08 14.00
C LEU A 161 0.42 -10.06 14.89
N VAL A 162 1.26 -9.57 15.80
CA VAL A 162 2.14 -10.42 16.62
C VAL A 162 1.38 -11.29 17.63
N ARG A 163 2.09 -12.23 18.25
CA ARG A 163 1.55 -13.00 19.36
C ARG A 163 1.23 -12.09 20.55
N GLU A 164 0.12 -12.38 21.20
CA GLU A 164 -0.35 -11.58 22.35
C GLU A 164 0.67 -11.51 23.49
N ASN A 165 1.42 -12.59 23.71
CA ASN A 165 2.40 -12.68 24.81
C ASN A 165 3.63 -11.77 24.64
N VAL A 166 3.87 -11.20 23.45
CA VAL A 166 4.98 -10.24 23.22
C VAL A 166 4.52 -8.81 23.23
N LEU A 167 3.23 -8.52 23.39
CA LEU A 167 2.73 -7.16 23.51
C LEU A 167 3.32 -6.47 24.74
N GLY A 168 3.85 -5.26 24.55
CA GLY A 168 4.59 -4.51 25.54
C GLY A 168 6.11 -4.67 25.47
N GLU A 169 6.59 -5.69 24.75
CA GLU A 169 8.03 -5.86 24.49
C GLU A 169 8.52 -4.87 23.42
N PRO A 170 9.83 -4.57 23.35
CA PRO A 170 10.39 -3.69 22.32
C PRO A 170 10.10 -4.18 20.90
N LEU A 171 9.54 -3.32 20.05
CA LEU A 171 9.46 -3.51 18.60
C LEU A 171 10.78 -3.11 17.94
N CYS A 172 11.27 -1.92 18.27
CA CYS A 172 12.52 -1.40 17.75
C CYS A 172 13.14 -0.35 18.70
N ILE A 173 14.41 -0.03 18.47
CA ILE A 173 15.13 1.06 19.13
C ILE A 173 15.40 2.11 18.06
N MET A 174 14.96 3.35 18.31
CA MET A 174 15.27 4.50 17.47
C MET A 174 16.54 5.15 17.98
N GLU A 175 17.63 4.97 17.26
CA GLU A 175 18.92 5.54 17.58
C GLU A 175 19.22 6.77 16.73
N TYR A 176 19.59 7.84 17.37
CA TYR A 176 20.02 9.08 16.74
C TYR A 176 21.54 9.19 16.78
N ASN A 177 22.10 10.08 15.96
CA ASN A 177 23.53 10.36 15.98
C ASN A 177 23.99 10.94 17.34
N ASP A 178 25.30 11.00 17.57
CA ASP A 178 25.92 11.42 18.84
C ASP A 178 25.39 12.75 19.37
N LYS A 179 25.04 13.70 18.48
CA LYS A 179 24.50 15.02 18.86
C LYS A 179 23.06 14.98 19.34
N ASN A 180 22.34 13.92 19.06
CA ASN A 180 20.93 13.74 19.37
C ASN A 180 20.67 12.43 20.14
N SER A 181 21.70 11.81 20.72
CA SER A 181 21.58 10.54 21.44
C SER A 181 20.62 10.61 22.64
N ASN A 182 20.37 11.82 23.16
CA ASN A 182 19.37 12.06 24.19
C ASN A 182 17.92 11.88 23.70
N LYS A 183 17.72 11.69 22.38
CA LYS A 183 16.41 11.39 21.75
C LYS A 183 16.24 9.90 21.46
N ASN A 184 17.24 9.07 21.77
CA ASN A 184 17.12 7.64 21.61
C ASN A 184 15.93 7.13 22.42
N GLU A 185 15.09 6.34 21.78
CA GLU A 185 13.91 5.78 22.41
C GLU A 185 13.65 4.33 21.96
N THR A 186 13.04 3.57 22.85
CA THR A 186 12.55 2.24 22.53
C THR A 186 11.06 2.31 22.25
N LEU A 187 10.65 1.89 21.06
CA LEU A 187 9.24 1.77 20.70
C LEU A 187 8.75 0.36 21.07
N PRO A 188 7.81 0.23 22.03
CA PRO A 188 7.25 -1.08 22.36
C PRO A 188 6.15 -1.49 21.40
N LEU A 189 5.87 -2.77 21.32
CA LEU A 189 4.60 -3.27 20.80
C LEU A 189 3.46 -2.78 21.71
N LEU A 190 2.44 -2.20 21.11
CA LEU A 190 1.33 -1.60 21.86
C LEU A 190 0.51 -2.67 22.60
N LYS A 191 0.16 -2.38 23.85
CA LYS A 191 -0.69 -3.24 24.69
C LYS A 191 -1.88 -2.43 25.24
N THR A 192 -2.64 -1.83 24.35
CA THR A 192 -3.86 -1.09 24.71
C THR A 192 -5.11 -1.95 24.58
N THR A 193 -6.21 -1.49 25.14
CA THR A 193 -7.51 -2.21 25.06
C THR A 193 -7.93 -2.41 23.59
N GLU A 194 -7.72 -1.39 22.75
CA GLU A 194 -8.08 -1.39 21.33
C GLU A 194 -7.22 -2.39 20.54
N VAL A 195 -5.92 -2.42 20.82
CA VAL A 195 -5.03 -3.41 20.21
C VAL A 195 -5.41 -4.82 20.65
N MET A 196 -5.67 -5.03 21.93
CA MET A 196 -6.08 -6.34 22.45
C MET A 196 -7.39 -6.82 21.83
N ALA A 197 -8.34 -5.91 21.54
CA ALA A 197 -9.59 -6.24 20.85
C ALA A 197 -9.35 -6.78 19.44
N GLY A 198 -8.40 -6.21 18.69
CA GLY A 198 -8.08 -6.57 17.30
C GLY A 198 -6.91 -7.53 17.12
N ASN A 199 -6.05 -7.74 18.13
CA ASN A 199 -4.85 -8.58 17.99
C ASN A 199 -5.21 -10.01 17.57
N LEU A 200 -4.59 -10.48 16.48
CA LEU A 200 -4.87 -11.79 15.89
C LEU A 200 -4.08 -12.93 16.53
N ASN A 201 -3.13 -12.61 17.40
CA ASN A 201 -2.28 -13.61 18.08
C ASN A 201 -1.67 -14.63 17.11
N LEU A 202 -1.12 -14.14 16.00
CA LEU A 202 -0.67 -14.99 14.91
C LEU A 202 0.56 -15.84 15.30
N GLN A 203 0.53 -17.10 14.91
CA GLN A 203 1.71 -17.99 14.97
C GLN A 203 2.61 -17.80 13.75
N ARG A 204 2.04 -17.32 12.64
CA ARG A 204 2.72 -17.15 11.36
C ARG A 204 2.11 -16.00 10.57
N LEU A 205 2.99 -15.16 10.03
CA LEU A 205 2.70 -14.06 9.14
C LEU A 205 3.44 -14.25 7.82
N PHE A 206 2.78 -13.98 6.70
CA PHE A 206 3.41 -13.89 5.39
C PHE A 206 3.37 -12.43 4.94
N VAL A 207 4.53 -11.87 4.62
CA VAL A 207 4.64 -10.50 4.11
C VAL A 207 5.07 -10.55 2.65
N LEU A 208 4.28 -9.94 1.76
CA LEU A 208 4.63 -9.77 0.36
C LEU A 208 5.31 -8.42 0.19
N THR A 209 6.53 -8.43 -0.30
CA THR A 209 7.33 -7.23 -0.55
C THR A 209 7.64 -7.05 -2.03
N GLY A 210 8.07 -5.86 -2.41
CA GLY A 210 8.51 -5.51 -3.77
C GLY A 210 9.69 -4.55 -3.71
N SER A 211 10.17 -4.11 -4.87
CA SER A 211 11.27 -3.15 -4.98
C SER A 211 10.95 -1.75 -4.43
N THR A 212 9.70 -1.46 -4.18
CA THR A 212 9.21 -0.19 -3.62
C THR A 212 8.89 -0.27 -2.13
N THR A 213 8.93 -1.47 -1.53
CA THR A 213 8.73 -1.64 -0.08
C THR A 213 9.93 -1.05 0.66
N ALA A 214 9.68 -0.08 1.56
CA ALA A 214 10.75 0.67 2.22
C ALA A 214 10.31 1.33 3.53
N SER A 215 11.28 1.88 4.29
CA SER A 215 11.06 2.75 5.46
C SER A 215 10.20 2.06 6.54
N ALA A 216 9.10 2.66 6.99
CA ALA A 216 8.24 2.10 8.04
C ALA A 216 7.72 0.66 7.73
N SER A 217 7.66 0.25 6.44
CA SER A 217 7.36 -1.12 6.06
C SER A 217 8.41 -2.12 6.55
N GLU A 218 9.67 -1.71 6.67
CA GLU A 218 10.78 -2.56 7.08
C GLU A 218 10.70 -2.95 8.57
N LEU A 219 9.92 -2.22 9.37
CA LEU A 219 9.64 -2.60 10.76
C LEU A 219 8.73 -3.82 10.89
N ILE A 220 8.06 -4.21 9.81
CA ILE A 220 7.11 -5.33 9.79
C ILE A 220 7.77 -6.60 9.24
N ILE A 221 8.88 -6.45 8.50
CA ILE A 221 9.58 -7.54 7.82
C ILE A 221 10.62 -8.17 8.73
#